data_80c53834129a6f6d058f0448f01cd594
#
_entry.id   80c53834129a6f6d058f0448f01cd594
#
_cell.length_a   1.000
_cell.length_b   1.000
_cell.length_c   1.000
_cell.angle_alpha   90.00
_cell.angle_beta   90.00
_cell.angle_gamma   90.00
#
_symmetry.space_group_name_H-M   'P 1'
#
loop_
_entity.id
_entity.type
_entity.pdbx_description
1 polymer ?
#
loop_
_entity_poly.entity_id
_entity_poly.type
_entity_poly.pdbx_seq_one_letter_code
_entity_poly.pdbx_strand_id
1 'polypeptide(L)'
;LSSLDGKSQIVTAGIIEHAIKGSKNAEAEIALVGGVSILGILLLVLLIFRSITPVLASLVTIILGLTVGFSLTLLIFGQVHIITLVAGGSLIGISIDYSFHFFADMFRQKNGWSPSDALDHIWQGISLGLITSILAFSALLIAPFPGLKQLAVFSIAGLLGAFGAVIFLLPLLTARMQVHKNPAILSYLKLWVAWWQLNNSRRIQTIVIVVSILLMFAASVMLKSDDDVRMLQAPAPEVLADEAQLKSLLNQNFGTQFILVEGKTAEDV
;
A
#
# COMPACT_ATOMS: atom_id res chain seq x y z
N LEU A 1 -40.44 8.24 -9.37
CA LEU A 1 -40.15 6.79 -9.36
C LEU A 1 -40.73 6.03 -8.15
N SER A 2 -41.41 6.72 -7.22
CA SER A 2 -42.03 6.16 -6.01
C SER A 2 -43.43 5.54 -6.22
N SER A 3 -43.85 5.33 -7.45
CA SER A 3 -45.21 4.82 -7.78
C SER A 3 -45.21 3.49 -8.55
N LEU A 4 -44.08 2.80 -8.62
CA LEU A 4 -44.03 1.46 -9.20
C LEU A 4 -44.36 0.43 -8.12
N ASP A 5 -45.47 -0.26 -8.36
CA ASP A 5 -45.98 -1.36 -7.53
C ASP A 5 -44.87 -2.38 -7.29
N GLY A 6 -44.74 -2.96 -6.07
CA GLY A 6 -43.61 -3.76 -5.58
C GLY A 6 -43.23 -5.02 -6.37
N LYS A 7 -43.57 -5.07 -7.66
CA LYS A 7 -43.19 -6.11 -8.63
C LYS A 7 -42.27 -5.61 -9.75
N SER A 8 -41.93 -4.32 -9.79
CA SER A 8 -41.06 -3.77 -10.84
C SER A 8 -39.60 -3.80 -10.41
N GLN A 9 -38.80 -4.62 -11.08
CA GLN A 9 -37.36 -4.68 -10.88
C GLN A 9 -36.68 -3.77 -11.92
N ILE A 10 -35.89 -2.78 -11.45
CA ILE A 10 -35.11 -1.93 -12.32
C ILE A 10 -33.74 -2.62 -12.51
N VAL A 11 -33.46 -3.05 -13.72
CA VAL A 11 -32.16 -3.63 -14.11
C VAL A 11 -31.39 -2.55 -14.87
N THR A 12 -30.23 -2.19 -14.37
CA THR A 12 -29.35 -1.19 -14.99
C THR A 12 -28.07 -1.84 -15.45
N ALA A 13 -27.61 -1.47 -16.64
CA ALA A 13 -26.34 -1.95 -17.18
C ALA A 13 -25.63 -0.82 -17.93
N GLY A 14 -24.31 -0.85 -17.96
CA GLY A 14 -23.49 0.06 -18.72
C GLY A 14 -22.20 0.47 -18.02
N ILE A 15 -21.33 1.17 -18.76
CA ILE A 15 -20.00 1.59 -18.30
C ILE A 15 -20.07 2.39 -17.00
N ILE A 16 -21.09 3.20 -16.82
CA ILE A 16 -21.29 4.03 -15.61
C ILE A 16 -21.53 3.16 -14.38
N GLU A 17 -22.34 2.12 -14.50
CA GLU A 17 -22.62 1.17 -13.41
C GLU A 17 -21.37 0.42 -13.00
N HIS A 18 -20.58 -0.06 -13.98
CA HIS A 18 -19.28 -0.66 -13.75
C HIS A 18 -18.33 0.29 -13.01
N ALA A 19 -18.26 1.55 -13.44
CA ALA A 19 -17.41 2.54 -12.80
C ALA A 19 -17.83 2.84 -11.35
N ILE A 20 -19.13 2.98 -11.08
CA ILE A 20 -19.66 3.26 -9.73
C ILE A 20 -19.39 2.07 -8.80
N LYS A 21 -19.71 0.84 -9.23
CA LYS A 21 -19.49 -0.36 -8.40
C LYS A 21 -18.00 -0.63 -8.22
N GLY A 22 -17.19 -0.46 -9.26
CA GLY A 22 -15.73 -0.58 -9.18
C GLY A 22 -15.12 0.41 -8.18
N SER A 23 -15.57 1.67 -8.19
CA SER A 23 -15.12 2.67 -7.22
C SER A 23 -15.50 2.29 -5.78
N LYS A 24 -16.74 1.86 -5.54
CA LYS A 24 -17.18 1.42 -4.20
C LYS A 24 -16.42 0.21 -3.69
N ASN A 25 -16.16 -0.78 -4.56
CA ASN A 25 -15.38 -1.95 -4.17
C ASN A 25 -13.94 -1.56 -3.83
N ALA A 26 -13.32 -0.70 -4.65
CA ALA A 26 -11.99 -0.18 -4.38
C ALA A 26 -11.92 0.60 -3.05
N GLU A 27 -12.93 1.42 -2.74
CA GLU A 27 -13.02 2.12 -1.44
C GLU A 27 -13.11 1.14 -0.27
N ALA A 28 -13.92 0.09 -0.39
CA ALA A 28 -14.04 -0.95 0.63
C ALA A 28 -12.76 -1.74 0.81
N GLU A 29 -12.06 -2.10 -0.27
CA GLU A 29 -10.77 -2.78 -0.23
C GLU A 29 -9.68 -1.90 0.39
N ILE A 30 -9.62 -0.61 0.03
CA ILE A 30 -8.68 0.34 0.64
C ILE A 30 -8.92 0.43 2.15
N ALA A 31 -10.18 0.57 2.57
CA ALA A 31 -10.54 0.66 3.98
C ALA A 31 -10.18 -0.62 4.74
N LEU A 32 -10.45 -1.79 4.15
CA LEU A 32 -10.14 -3.09 4.76
C LEU A 32 -8.64 -3.31 4.84
N VAL A 33 -7.94 -3.26 3.72
CA VAL A 33 -6.50 -3.54 3.65
C VAL A 33 -5.71 -2.50 4.45
N GLY A 34 -6.02 -1.21 4.29
CA GLY A 34 -5.39 -0.13 5.05
C GLY A 34 -5.67 -0.24 6.55
N GLY A 35 -6.93 -0.50 6.92
CA GLY A 35 -7.33 -0.66 8.32
C GLY A 35 -6.66 -1.86 9.00
N VAL A 36 -6.67 -3.02 8.35
CA VAL A 36 -6.02 -4.24 8.85
C VAL A 36 -4.50 -4.04 8.95
N SER A 37 -3.89 -3.39 7.98
CA SER A 37 -2.46 -3.09 8.00
C SER A 37 -2.10 -2.17 9.17
N ILE A 38 -2.80 -1.07 9.34
CA ILE A 38 -2.57 -0.14 10.47
C ILE A 38 -2.77 -0.87 11.80
N LEU A 39 -3.87 -1.60 11.96
CA LEU A 39 -4.16 -2.35 13.19
C LEU A 39 -3.08 -3.39 13.49
N GLY A 40 -2.67 -4.18 12.48
CA GLY A 40 -1.61 -5.18 12.62
C GLY A 40 -0.29 -4.57 13.05
N ILE A 41 0.08 -3.43 12.45
CA ILE A 41 1.29 -2.70 12.79
C ILE A 41 1.24 -2.15 14.21
N LEU A 42 0.13 -1.51 14.60
CA LEU A 42 -0.03 -0.96 15.95
C LEU A 42 0.00 -2.05 17.01
N LEU A 43 -0.64 -3.20 16.74
CA LEU A 43 -0.58 -4.38 17.60
C LEU A 43 0.86 -4.91 17.72
N LEU A 44 1.59 -4.99 16.63
CA LEU A 44 2.98 -5.43 16.62
C LEU A 44 3.87 -4.48 17.46
N VAL A 45 3.72 -3.17 17.29
CA VAL A 45 4.42 -2.16 18.10
C VAL A 45 4.08 -2.32 19.58
N LEU A 46 2.79 -2.44 19.91
CA LEU A 46 2.34 -2.62 21.28
C LEU A 46 2.89 -3.91 21.89
N LEU A 47 2.91 -5.00 21.14
CA LEU A 47 3.40 -6.31 21.60
C LEU A 47 4.92 -6.30 21.85
N ILE A 48 5.68 -5.62 20.98
CA ILE A 48 7.15 -5.50 21.12
C ILE A 48 7.52 -4.57 22.27
N PHE A 49 6.95 -3.37 22.31
CA PHE A 49 7.37 -2.33 23.24
C PHE A 49 6.59 -2.33 24.55
N ARG A 50 5.41 -2.97 24.59
CA ARG A 50 4.51 -2.98 25.76
C ARG A 50 4.27 -1.60 26.37
N SER A 51 4.27 -0.58 25.53
CA SER A 51 4.06 0.82 25.89
C SER A 51 3.20 1.47 24.83
N ILE A 52 2.32 2.35 25.26
CA ILE A 52 1.44 3.10 24.36
C ILE A 52 2.20 4.24 23.64
N THR A 53 3.28 4.73 24.20
CA THR A 53 4.05 5.86 23.62
C THR A 53 4.63 5.56 22.26
N PRO A 54 5.32 4.41 22.00
CA PRO A 54 5.76 4.06 20.66
C PRO A 54 4.61 3.90 19.66
N VAL A 55 3.46 3.38 20.14
CA VAL A 55 2.26 3.22 19.31
C VAL A 55 1.75 4.58 18.85
N LEU A 56 1.55 5.50 19.78
CA LEU A 56 1.09 6.86 19.46
C LEU A 56 2.10 7.63 18.60
N ALA A 57 3.39 7.53 18.91
CA ALA A 57 4.44 8.17 18.15
C ALA A 57 4.53 7.62 16.70
N SER A 58 4.42 6.31 16.51
CA SER A 58 4.36 5.72 15.17
C SER A 58 3.12 6.15 14.40
N LEU A 59 1.97 6.25 15.09
CA LEU A 59 0.73 6.74 14.48
C LEU A 59 0.87 8.20 14.01
N VAL A 60 1.49 9.06 14.80
CA VAL A 60 1.79 10.45 14.41
C VAL A 60 2.66 10.49 13.15
N THR A 61 3.68 9.63 13.06
CA THR A 61 4.54 9.55 11.87
C THR A 61 3.75 9.18 10.63
N ILE A 62 2.86 8.18 10.73
CA ILE A 62 1.99 7.75 9.62
C ILE A 62 1.07 8.90 9.20
N ILE A 63 0.37 9.51 10.16
CA ILE A 63 -0.60 10.60 9.89
C ILE A 63 0.10 11.76 9.19
N LEU A 64 1.27 12.19 9.68
CA LEU A 64 2.01 13.28 9.06
C LEU A 64 2.50 12.92 7.66
N GLY A 65 3.02 11.70 7.46
CA GLY A 65 3.40 11.24 6.13
C GLY A 65 2.22 11.28 5.15
N LEU A 66 1.09 10.71 5.54
CA LEU A 66 -0.12 10.71 4.71
C LEU A 66 -0.64 12.12 4.46
N THR A 67 -0.67 12.97 5.49
CA THR A 67 -1.16 14.36 5.37
C THR A 67 -0.29 15.17 4.40
N VAL A 68 1.03 15.09 4.52
CA VAL A 68 1.95 15.80 3.61
C VAL A 68 1.83 15.27 2.20
N GLY A 69 1.80 13.93 2.02
CA GLY A 69 1.63 13.30 0.72
C GLY A 69 0.33 13.70 0.04
N PHE A 70 -0.77 13.63 0.78
CA PHE A 70 -2.11 13.99 0.28
C PHE A 70 -2.20 15.49 -0.06
N SER A 71 -1.75 16.35 0.85
CA SER A 71 -1.80 17.80 0.66
C SER A 71 -1.00 18.25 -0.55
N LEU A 72 0.24 17.73 -0.72
CA LEU A 72 1.08 18.12 -1.85
C LEU A 72 0.51 17.59 -3.17
N THR A 73 -0.05 16.38 -3.18
CA THR A 73 -0.70 15.82 -4.37
C THR A 73 -1.91 16.65 -4.78
N LEU A 74 -2.76 17.04 -3.83
CA LEU A 74 -3.91 17.92 -4.10
C LEU A 74 -3.47 19.29 -4.61
N LEU A 75 -2.41 19.86 -4.02
CA LEU A 75 -1.91 21.18 -4.40
C LEU A 75 -1.37 21.21 -5.83
N ILE A 76 -0.72 20.13 -6.27
CA ILE A 76 -0.11 20.06 -7.60
C ILE A 76 -1.12 19.66 -8.68
N PHE A 77 -2.01 18.69 -8.39
CA PHE A 77 -2.89 18.11 -9.39
C PHE A 77 -4.36 18.50 -9.26
N GLY A 78 -4.76 19.15 -8.16
CA GLY A 78 -6.13 19.54 -7.86
C GLY A 78 -7.09 18.39 -7.55
N GLN A 79 -6.66 17.16 -7.76
CA GLN A 79 -7.44 15.92 -7.54
C GLN A 79 -6.50 14.76 -7.18
N VAL A 80 -7.05 13.73 -6.53
CA VAL A 80 -6.28 12.51 -6.21
C VAL A 80 -6.89 11.33 -6.95
N HIS A 81 -6.08 10.64 -7.71
CA HIS A 81 -6.49 9.45 -8.45
C HIS A 81 -6.66 8.25 -7.51
N ILE A 82 -7.63 7.38 -7.76
CA ILE A 82 -7.92 6.22 -6.91
C ILE A 82 -6.71 5.29 -6.77
N ILE A 83 -5.92 5.11 -7.82
CA ILE A 83 -4.67 4.33 -7.79
C ILE A 83 -3.69 4.89 -6.75
N THR A 84 -3.62 6.21 -6.60
CA THR A 84 -2.77 6.87 -5.61
C THR A 84 -3.24 6.55 -4.18
N LEU A 85 -4.56 6.48 -3.96
CA LEU A 85 -5.12 6.11 -2.65
C LEU A 85 -4.87 4.63 -2.33
N VAL A 86 -5.09 3.73 -3.28
CA VAL A 86 -4.81 2.29 -3.12
C VAL A 86 -3.35 2.06 -2.78
N ALA A 87 -2.45 2.65 -3.58
CA ALA A 87 -1.02 2.50 -3.38
C ALA A 87 -0.50 3.26 -2.14
N GLY A 88 -1.26 4.25 -1.65
CA GLY A 88 -0.97 4.96 -0.40
C GLY A 88 -0.87 4.05 0.81
N GLY A 89 -1.54 2.88 0.78
CA GLY A 89 -1.39 1.85 1.79
C GLY A 89 0.05 1.34 1.94
N SER A 90 0.83 1.29 0.86
CA SER A 90 2.24 0.92 0.90
C SER A 90 3.11 1.96 1.62
N LEU A 91 2.74 3.24 1.53
CA LEU A 91 3.43 4.32 2.22
C LEU A 91 3.35 4.17 3.74
N ILE A 92 2.24 3.64 4.26
CA ILE A 92 2.06 3.37 5.69
C ILE A 92 3.17 2.43 6.19
N GLY A 93 3.42 1.33 5.46
CA GLY A 93 4.48 0.38 5.80
C GLY A 93 5.87 1.02 5.84
N ILE A 94 6.23 1.77 4.80
CA ILE A 94 7.55 2.42 4.72
C ILE A 94 7.70 3.52 5.79
N SER A 95 6.64 4.28 6.05
CA SER A 95 6.66 5.34 7.07
C SER A 95 6.89 4.80 8.48
N ILE A 96 6.32 3.63 8.78
CA ILE A 96 6.49 3.02 10.09
C ILE A 96 7.88 2.42 10.28
N ASP A 97 8.54 1.98 9.19
CA ASP A 97 9.90 1.44 9.27
C ASP A 97 10.88 2.47 9.84
N TYR A 98 10.73 3.76 9.51
CA TYR A 98 11.54 4.81 10.13
C TYR A 98 11.33 4.89 11.63
N SER A 99 10.08 4.81 12.11
CA SER A 99 9.77 4.78 13.53
C SER A 99 10.30 3.50 14.20
N PHE A 100 10.21 2.35 13.52
CA PHE A 100 10.77 1.10 14.02
C PHE A 100 12.27 1.16 14.21
N HIS A 101 13.00 1.72 13.25
CA HIS A 101 14.43 1.91 13.39
C HIS A 101 14.77 2.78 14.60
N PHE A 102 14.02 3.87 14.82
CA PHE A 102 14.18 4.74 15.97
C PHE A 102 13.96 3.99 17.30
N PHE A 103 12.86 3.25 17.39
CA PHE A 103 12.55 2.48 18.61
C PHE A 103 13.42 1.24 18.77
N ALA A 104 13.91 0.62 17.69
CA ALA A 104 14.79 -0.54 17.77
C ALA A 104 16.14 -0.20 18.45
N ASP A 105 16.62 1.04 18.33
CA ASP A 105 17.83 1.48 19.03
C ASP A 105 17.69 1.41 20.56
N MET A 106 16.47 1.52 21.10
CA MET A 106 16.20 1.36 22.53
C MET A 106 16.65 -0.01 23.08
N PHE A 107 16.62 -1.05 22.24
CA PHE A 107 17.04 -2.40 22.65
C PHE A 107 18.55 -2.60 22.56
N ARG A 108 19.24 -1.72 21.84
CA ARG A 108 20.68 -1.76 21.64
C ARG A 108 21.44 -1.20 22.85
N GLN A 109 20.91 -0.16 23.46
CA GLN A 109 21.60 0.53 24.55
C GLN A 109 21.43 -0.19 25.89
N LYS A 110 22.56 -0.40 26.59
CA LYS A 110 22.58 -1.06 27.91
C LYS A 110 22.34 -0.08 29.07
N ASN A 111 22.82 1.14 28.96
CA ASN A 111 22.86 2.14 30.02
C ASN A 111 22.23 3.44 29.56
N GLY A 112 20.91 3.58 29.81
CA GLY A 112 20.20 4.81 29.50
C GLY A 112 20.06 5.10 28.01
N TRP A 113 18.85 5.01 27.49
CA TRP A 113 18.55 5.38 26.11
C TRP A 113 18.26 6.88 26.03
N SER A 114 18.81 7.53 25.02
CA SER A 114 18.56 8.94 24.70
C SER A 114 17.98 9.03 23.28
N PRO A 115 16.92 9.84 23.07
CA PRO A 115 16.35 10.03 21.74
C PRO A 115 17.33 10.66 20.74
N SER A 116 18.24 11.54 21.20
CA SER A 116 19.28 12.14 20.35
C SER A 116 20.29 11.12 19.87
N ASP A 117 20.78 10.26 20.78
CA ASP A 117 21.75 9.23 20.43
C ASP A 117 21.12 8.19 19.48
N ALA A 118 19.83 7.91 19.64
CA ALA A 118 19.10 7.04 18.72
C ALA A 118 19.11 7.61 17.30
N LEU A 119 18.86 8.91 17.13
CA LEU A 119 18.90 9.55 15.81
C LEU A 119 20.29 9.46 15.18
N ASP A 120 21.34 9.74 15.94
CA ASP A 120 22.72 9.67 15.43
C ASP A 120 23.07 8.26 14.92
N HIS A 121 22.59 7.22 15.61
CA HIS A 121 22.83 5.84 15.21
C HIS A 121 22.07 5.42 13.95
N ILE A 122 20.84 5.90 13.77
CA ILE A 122 19.99 5.45 12.65
C ILE A 122 20.07 6.36 11.43
N TRP A 123 20.60 7.60 11.60
CA TRP A 123 20.62 8.65 10.58
C TRP A 123 21.06 8.16 9.19
N GLN A 124 22.21 7.49 9.14
CA GLN A 124 22.76 7.02 7.88
C GLN A 124 21.83 5.99 7.21
N GLY A 125 21.28 5.04 7.99
CA GLY A 125 20.41 3.98 7.47
C GLY A 125 19.10 4.54 6.93
N ILE A 126 18.40 5.35 7.71
CA ILE A 126 17.09 5.90 7.30
C ILE A 126 17.22 6.93 6.17
N SER A 127 18.29 7.72 6.15
CA SER A 127 18.54 8.68 5.06
C SER A 127 18.86 7.98 3.76
N LEU A 128 19.66 6.93 3.77
CA LEU A 128 19.95 6.12 2.59
C LEU A 128 18.68 5.45 2.06
N GLY A 129 17.86 4.88 2.96
CA GLY A 129 16.56 4.30 2.62
C GLY A 129 15.62 5.33 1.99
N LEU A 130 15.57 6.56 2.55
CA LEU A 130 14.78 7.65 1.98
C LEU A 130 15.25 8.01 0.56
N ILE A 131 16.55 8.22 0.35
CA ILE A 131 17.12 8.58 -0.95
C ILE A 131 16.81 7.52 -1.99
N THR A 132 17.04 6.24 -1.68
CA THR A 132 16.76 5.15 -2.61
C THR A 132 15.28 5.04 -2.95
N SER A 133 14.38 5.25 -1.98
CA SER A 133 12.94 5.27 -2.19
C SER A 133 12.51 6.46 -3.05
N ILE A 134 13.05 7.66 -2.81
CA ILE A 134 12.78 8.85 -3.64
C ILE A 134 13.23 8.58 -5.07
N LEU A 135 14.42 8.03 -5.30
CA LEU A 135 14.90 7.70 -6.64
C LEU A 135 13.97 6.69 -7.34
N ALA A 136 13.53 5.65 -6.63
CA ALA A 136 12.61 4.65 -7.17
C ALA A 136 11.27 5.27 -7.56
N PHE A 137 10.64 6.07 -6.68
CA PHE A 137 9.39 6.74 -7.01
C PHE A 137 9.54 7.81 -8.08
N SER A 138 10.70 8.49 -8.16
CA SER A 138 10.97 9.47 -9.21
C SER A 138 10.96 8.86 -10.63
N ALA A 139 11.28 7.60 -10.77
CA ALA A 139 11.16 6.90 -12.05
C ALA A 139 9.71 6.86 -12.56
N LEU A 140 8.71 6.83 -11.67
CA LEU A 140 7.30 6.87 -12.06
C LEU A 140 6.86 8.21 -12.65
N LEU A 141 7.60 9.30 -12.40
CA LEU A 141 7.31 10.62 -12.99
C LEU A 141 7.47 10.63 -14.51
N ILE A 142 8.30 9.72 -15.05
CA ILE A 142 8.54 9.58 -16.49
C ILE A 142 7.37 8.87 -17.19
N ALA A 143 6.58 8.11 -16.45
CA ALA A 143 5.46 7.36 -17.00
C ALA A 143 4.44 8.28 -17.69
N PRO A 144 3.88 7.91 -18.85
CA PRO A 144 2.90 8.73 -19.56
C PRO A 144 1.51 8.74 -18.87
N PHE A 145 1.32 7.93 -17.82
CA PHE A 145 0.05 7.78 -17.13
C PHE A 145 -0.07 8.73 -15.92
N PRO A 146 -1.08 9.64 -15.89
CA PRO A 146 -1.23 10.64 -14.82
C PRO A 146 -1.32 10.07 -13.42
N GLY A 147 -2.00 8.93 -13.23
CA GLY A 147 -2.12 8.27 -11.93
C GLY A 147 -0.78 7.83 -11.33
N LEU A 148 0.17 7.37 -12.17
CA LEU A 148 1.52 7.02 -11.71
C LEU A 148 2.35 8.25 -11.31
N LYS A 149 2.17 9.39 -12.01
CA LYS A 149 2.81 10.66 -11.62
C LYS A 149 2.28 11.15 -10.28
N GLN A 150 0.97 11.05 -10.06
CA GLN A 150 0.37 11.40 -8.77
C GLN A 150 0.88 10.48 -7.66
N LEU A 151 0.96 9.18 -7.92
CA LEU A 151 1.52 8.19 -6.99
C LEU A 151 2.96 8.54 -6.61
N ALA A 152 3.80 8.92 -7.59
CA ALA A 152 5.17 9.33 -7.35
C ALA A 152 5.24 10.54 -6.40
N VAL A 153 4.50 11.61 -6.71
CA VAL A 153 4.47 12.83 -5.89
C VAL A 153 3.95 12.53 -4.49
N PHE A 154 2.85 11.78 -4.39
CA PHE A 154 2.27 11.37 -3.12
C PHE A 154 3.27 10.61 -2.25
N SER A 155 3.96 9.61 -2.84
CA SER A 155 4.90 8.77 -2.12
C SER A 155 6.15 9.54 -1.70
N ILE A 156 6.73 10.36 -2.59
CA ILE A 156 7.91 11.17 -2.25
C ILE A 156 7.57 12.17 -1.14
N ALA A 157 6.47 12.90 -1.27
CA ALA A 157 6.05 13.88 -0.28
C ALA A 157 5.71 13.21 1.07
N GLY A 158 5.01 12.08 1.03
CA GLY A 158 4.66 11.32 2.22
C GLY A 158 5.87 10.76 2.95
N LEU A 159 6.86 10.22 2.22
CA LEU A 159 8.11 9.74 2.80
C LEU A 159 8.91 10.88 3.45
N LEU A 160 8.99 12.05 2.80
CA LEU A 160 9.63 13.23 3.37
C LEU A 160 8.91 13.71 4.64
N GLY A 161 7.56 13.68 4.63
CA GLY A 161 6.75 14.02 5.81
C GLY A 161 6.96 13.04 6.96
N ALA A 162 6.97 11.74 6.70
CA ALA A 162 7.24 10.71 7.70
C ALA A 162 8.67 10.79 8.24
N PHE A 163 9.65 10.99 7.38
CA PHE A 163 11.05 11.17 7.76
C PHE A 163 11.24 12.41 8.64
N GLY A 164 10.62 13.53 8.24
CA GLY A 164 10.62 14.75 9.06
C GLY A 164 9.97 14.54 10.43
N ALA A 165 8.87 13.78 10.50
CA ALA A 165 8.24 13.42 11.76
C ALA A 165 9.19 12.62 12.68
N VAL A 166 9.92 11.66 12.12
CA VAL A 166 10.88 10.85 12.89
C VAL A 166 12.01 11.71 13.44
N ILE A 167 12.53 12.63 12.65
CA ILE A 167 13.67 13.47 13.08
C ILE A 167 13.26 14.52 14.10
N PHE A 168 12.14 15.21 13.85
CA PHE A 168 11.79 16.39 14.65
C PHE A 168 10.81 16.07 15.78
N LEU A 169 9.85 15.17 15.55
CA LEU A 169 8.77 14.92 16.50
C LEU A 169 9.02 13.72 17.42
N LEU A 170 9.58 12.63 16.90
CA LEU A 170 9.82 11.46 17.74
C LEU A 170 10.71 11.74 18.95
N PRO A 171 11.83 12.46 18.84
CA PRO A 171 12.63 12.80 20.00
C PRO A 171 11.86 13.59 21.06
N LEU A 172 11.01 14.53 20.63
CA LEU A 172 10.18 15.33 21.53
C LEU A 172 9.12 14.48 22.24
N LEU A 173 8.43 13.62 21.48
CA LEU A 173 7.37 12.76 22.02
C LEU A 173 7.90 11.69 22.97
N THR A 174 9.14 11.26 22.76
CA THR A 174 9.77 10.17 23.53
C THR A 174 10.74 10.64 24.60
N ALA A 175 10.98 11.95 24.74
CA ALA A 175 11.94 12.53 25.69
C ALA A 175 11.73 12.08 27.15
N ARG A 176 10.49 11.78 27.56
CA ARG A 176 10.13 11.32 28.90
C ARG A 176 9.81 9.82 28.98
N MET A 177 10.08 9.09 27.91
CA MET A 177 9.71 7.68 27.82
C MET A 177 10.66 6.82 28.66
N GLN A 178 10.09 6.03 29.56
CA GLN A 178 10.83 4.98 30.27
C GLN A 178 10.85 3.73 29.42
N VAL A 179 12.04 3.21 29.13
CA VAL A 179 12.22 2.03 28.31
C VAL A 179 11.94 0.77 29.12
N HIS A 180 10.80 0.14 28.88
CA HIS A 180 10.52 -1.19 29.40
C HIS A 180 10.97 -2.23 28.36
N LYS A 181 12.12 -2.86 28.61
CA LYS A 181 12.60 -3.97 27.74
C LYS A 181 11.73 -5.18 27.97
N ASN A 182 11.18 -5.75 26.91
CA ASN A 182 10.46 -7.01 27.01
C ASN A 182 11.45 -8.19 26.85
N PRO A 183 11.94 -8.77 27.94
CA PRO A 183 12.97 -9.81 27.88
C PRO A 183 12.48 -11.07 27.19
N ALA A 184 11.19 -11.37 27.22
CA ALA A 184 10.62 -12.59 26.64
C ALA A 184 10.74 -12.59 25.12
N ILE A 185 10.28 -11.52 24.44
CA ILE A 185 10.35 -11.42 22.97
C ILE A 185 11.81 -11.39 22.50
N LEU A 186 12.67 -10.61 23.18
CA LEU A 186 14.09 -10.60 22.86
C LEU A 186 14.72 -11.98 23.02
N SER A 187 14.32 -12.76 24.00
CA SER A 187 14.82 -14.12 24.21
C SER A 187 14.39 -15.05 23.07
N TYR A 188 13.13 -14.98 22.62
CA TYR A 188 12.66 -15.77 21.48
C TYR A 188 13.38 -15.37 20.17
N LEU A 189 13.54 -14.08 19.90
CA LEU A 189 14.29 -13.60 18.74
C LEU A 189 15.75 -14.02 18.78
N LYS A 190 16.42 -13.96 19.95
CA LYS A 190 17.78 -14.46 20.11
C LYS A 190 17.90 -15.95 19.87
N LEU A 191 16.94 -16.75 20.39
CA LEU A 191 16.92 -18.19 20.14
C LEU A 191 16.71 -18.49 18.66
N TRP A 192 15.83 -17.77 17.99
CA TRP A 192 15.56 -17.93 16.56
C TRP A 192 16.78 -17.57 15.71
N VAL A 193 17.44 -16.44 16.00
CA VAL A 193 18.69 -16.04 15.32
C VAL A 193 19.82 -17.02 15.62
N ALA A 194 19.96 -17.46 16.88
CA ALA A 194 20.97 -18.44 17.27
C ALA A 194 20.73 -19.78 16.56
N TRP A 195 19.49 -20.23 16.44
CA TRP A 195 19.14 -21.44 15.68
C TRP A 195 19.56 -21.31 14.21
N TRP A 196 19.30 -20.15 13.56
CA TRP A 196 19.76 -19.88 12.21
C TRP A 196 21.30 -19.86 12.09
N GLN A 197 21.99 -19.24 13.05
CA GLN A 197 23.45 -19.17 13.05
C GLN A 197 24.08 -20.56 13.26
N LEU A 198 23.53 -21.37 14.17
CA LEU A 198 23.99 -22.74 14.41
C LEU A 198 23.72 -23.66 13.22
N ASN A 199 22.59 -23.49 12.55
CA ASN A 199 22.22 -24.27 11.37
C ASN A 199 22.74 -23.70 10.04
N ASN A 200 23.52 -22.62 10.08
CA ASN A 200 24.06 -21.95 8.90
C ASN A 200 25.23 -22.74 8.27
N SER A 201 25.04 -24.04 8.10
CA SER A 201 25.98 -24.86 7.35
C SER A 201 25.89 -24.56 5.85
N ARG A 202 27.00 -24.61 5.12
CA ARG A 202 27.02 -24.41 3.66
C ARG A 202 25.97 -25.28 2.94
N ARG A 203 25.67 -26.47 3.48
CA ARG A 203 24.64 -27.38 2.93
C ARG A 203 23.23 -26.76 2.98
N ILE A 204 22.84 -26.17 4.11
CA ILE A 204 21.50 -25.54 4.24
C ILE A 204 21.40 -24.32 3.35
N GLN A 205 22.44 -23.49 3.27
CA GLN A 205 22.48 -22.36 2.34
C GLN A 205 22.30 -22.82 0.89
N THR A 206 23.04 -23.86 0.49
CA THR A 206 22.91 -24.42 -0.87
C THR A 206 21.50 -24.97 -1.13
N ILE A 207 20.92 -25.70 -0.16
CA ILE A 207 19.55 -26.23 -0.29
C ILE A 207 18.53 -25.08 -0.45
N VAL A 208 18.63 -24.04 0.38
CA VAL A 208 17.73 -22.88 0.28
C VAL A 208 17.85 -22.20 -1.07
N ILE A 209 19.09 -21.97 -1.56
CA ILE A 209 19.31 -21.37 -2.87
C ILE A 209 18.75 -22.25 -3.99
N VAL A 210 19.02 -23.55 -3.96
CA VAL A 210 18.52 -24.50 -4.98
C VAL A 210 17.00 -24.55 -4.96
N VAL A 211 16.37 -24.65 -3.78
CA VAL A 211 14.90 -24.63 -3.66
C VAL A 211 14.30 -23.31 -4.15
N SER A 212 14.93 -22.17 -3.83
CA SER A 212 14.47 -20.87 -4.32
C SER A 212 14.55 -20.78 -5.84
N ILE A 213 15.64 -21.24 -6.44
CA ILE A 213 15.79 -21.27 -7.92
C ILE A 213 14.77 -22.20 -8.55
N LEU A 214 14.53 -23.38 -7.97
CA LEU A 214 13.53 -24.33 -8.46
C LEU A 214 12.10 -23.74 -8.36
N LEU A 215 11.78 -23.07 -7.26
CA LEU A 215 10.48 -22.38 -7.10
C LEU A 215 10.34 -21.24 -8.11
N MET A 216 11.38 -20.42 -8.33
CA MET A 216 11.37 -19.39 -9.35
C MET A 216 11.17 -19.96 -10.75
N PHE A 217 11.86 -21.06 -11.06
CA PHE A 217 11.71 -21.74 -12.35
C PHE A 217 10.30 -22.32 -12.51
N ALA A 218 9.78 -23.02 -11.50
CA ALA A 218 8.42 -23.54 -11.52
C ALA A 218 7.38 -22.42 -11.67
N ALA A 219 7.56 -21.32 -10.93
CA ALA A 219 6.71 -20.14 -11.05
C ALA A 219 6.77 -19.55 -12.48
N SER A 220 7.96 -19.42 -13.08
CA SER A 220 8.11 -18.86 -14.43
C SER A 220 7.42 -19.72 -15.51
N VAL A 221 7.42 -21.02 -15.33
CA VAL A 221 6.73 -21.96 -16.26
C VAL A 221 5.20 -21.92 -16.07
N MET A 222 4.75 -21.68 -14.83
CA MET A 222 3.31 -21.60 -14.50
C MET A 222 2.71 -20.21 -14.71
N LEU A 223 3.54 -19.17 -14.76
CA LEU A 223 3.11 -17.80 -15.01
C LEU A 223 2.55 -17.69 -16.45
N LYS A 224 1.24 -17.57 -16.53
CA LYS A 224 0.59 -17.07 -17.74
C LYS A 224 0.46 -15.57 -17.59
N SER A 225 1.12 -14.82 -18.47
CA SER A 225 0.87 -13.38 -18.56
C SER A 225 -0.51 -13.21 -19.17
N ASP A 226 -1.43 -12.68 -18.37
CA ASP A 226 -2.75 -12.26 -18.86
C ASP A 226 -2.71 -10.73 -18.93
N ASP A 227 -2.47 -10.20 -20.12
CA ASP A 227 -2.40 -8.76 -20.38
C ASP A 227 -3.80 -8.17 -20.62
N ASP A 228 -4.87 -8.91 -20.31
CA ASP A 228 -6.22 -8.38 -20.45
C ASP A 228 -6.49 -7.32 -19.37
N VAL A 229 -6.38 -6.05 -19.78
CA VAL A 229 -6.66 -4.87 -18.93
C VAL A 229 -8.09 -4.91 -18.34
N ARG A 230 -8.99 -5.71 -18.94
CA ARG A 230 -10.36 -5.89 -18.44
C ARG A 230 -10.41 -6.65 -17.13
N MET A 231 -9.41 -7.48 -16.86
CA MET A 231 -9.27 -8.19 -15.59
C MET A 231 -8.93 -7.26 -14.43
N LEU A 232 -8.27 -6.12 -14.68
CA LEU A 232 -8.01 -5.09 -13.67
C LEU A 232 -9.29 -4.34 -13.25
N GLN A 233 -10.33 -4.45 -14.07
CA GLN A 233 -11.66 -3.93 -13.80
C GLN A 233 -12.66 -5.09 -13.76
N ALA A 234 -12.34 -6.16 -13.01
CA ALA A 234 -13.24 -7.31 -12.91
C ALA A 234 -14.64 -6.79 -12.53
N PRO A 235 -15.61 -6.88 -13.43
CA PRO A 235 -16.94 -6.37 -13.17
C PRO A 235 -17.52 -7.15 -12.00
N ALA A 236 -18.19 -6.45 -11.07
CA ALA A 236 -18.85 -7.10 -9.96
C ALA A 236 -19.79 -8.20 -10.50
N PRO A 237 -19.82 -9.41 -9.91
CA PRO A 237 -20.67 -10.52 -10.41
C PRO A 237 -22.14 -10.11 -10.61
N GLU A 238 -22.62 -9.17 -9.80
CA GLU A 238 -23.97 -8.61 -9.92
C GLU A 238 -24.19 -7.85 -11.22
N VAL A 239 -23.19 -7.06 -11.67
CA VAL A 239 -23.31 -6.29 -12.94
C VAL A 239 -23.32 -7.24 -14.12
N LEU A 240 -22.54 -8.31 -14.07
CA LEU A 240 -22.56 -9.34 -15.11
C LEU A 240 -23.90 -10.07 -15.17
N ALA A 241 -24.53 -10.33 -14.00
CA ALA A 241 -25.85 -10.93 -13.93
C ALA A 241 -26.93 -10.00 -14.50
N ASP A 242 -26.89 -8.71 -14.14
CA ASP A 242 -27.80 -7.68 -14.64
C ASP A 242 -27.66 -7.51 -16.17
N GLU A 243 -26.41 -7.49 -16.67
CA GLU A 243 -26.16 -7.45 -18.13
C GLU A 243 -26.66 -8.70 -18.85
N ALA A 244 -26.46 -9.88 -18.27
CA ALA A 244 -26.95 -11.12 -18.85
C ALA A 244 -28.48 -11.15 -18.88
N GLN A 245 -29.14 -10.64 -17.85
CA GLN A 245 -30.59 -10.53 -17.79
C GLN A 245 -31.11 -9.53 -18.84
N LEU A 246 -30.48 -8.36 -18.98
CA LEU A 246 -30.80 -7.37 -19.99
C LEU A 246 -30.62 -7.90 -21.43
N LYS A 247 -29.51 -8.61 -21.67
CA LYS A 247 -29.28 -9.29 -22.96
C LYS A 247 -30.39 -10.29 -23.31
N SER A 248 -30.84 -11.04 -22.30
CA SER A 248 -31.92 -12.02 -22.50
C SER A 248 -33.27 -11.38 -22.78
N LEU A 249 -33.57 -10.25 -22.11
CA LEU A 249 -34.82 -9.50 -22.24
C LEU A 249 -34.93 -8.75 -23.56
N LEU A 250 -33.82 -8.15 -24.03
CA LEU A 250 -33.81 -7.31 -25.21
C LEU A 250 -33.41 -8.03 -26.49
N ASN A 251 -33.00 -9.30 -26.37
CA ASN A 251 -32.52 -10.12 -27.47
C ASN A 251 -31.46 -9.41 -28.35
N GLN A 252 -30.67 -8.54 -27.74
CA GLN A 252 -29.62 -7.73 -28.38
C GLN A 252 -28.28 -7.99 -27.72
N ASN A 253 -27.25 -8.13 -28.52
CA ASN A 253 -25.87 -8.10 -28.04
C ASN A 253 -25.40 -6.64 -27.91
N PHE A 254 -25.37 -6.12 -26.69
CA PHE A 254 -24.73 -4.85 -26.41
C PHE A 254 -23.21 -5.04 -26.47
N GLY A 255 -22.65 -4.99 -27.68
CA GLY A 255 -21.22 -4.89 -27.85
C GLY A 255 -20.78 -3.50 -27.43
N THR A 256 -19.77 -3.42 -26.56
CA THR A 256 -19.09 -2.15 -26.21
C THR A 256 -18.20 -1.64 -27.37
N GLN A 257 -18.18 -2.33 -28.48
CA GLN A 257 -17.43 -1.95 -29.66
C GLN A 257 -18.35 -1.29 -30.68
N PHE A 258 -18.07 -0.08 -31.05
CA PHE A 258 -18.70 0.61 -32.14
C PHE A 258 -17.64 1.01 -33.18
N ILE A 259 -18.00 0.95 -34.43
CA ILE A 259 -17.16 1.45 -35.51
C ILE A 259 -17.65 2.86 -35.81
N LEU A 260 -16.80 3.86 -35.57
CA LEU A 260 -17.07 5.22 -36.00
C LEU A 260 -16.58 5.34 -37.45
N VAL A 261 -17.50 5.59 -38.35
CA VAL A 261 -17.19 5.90 -39.75
C VAL A 261 -17.41 7.39 -39.95
N GLU A 262 -16.35 8.12 -40.29
CA GLU A 262 -16.44 9.53 -40.61
C GLU A 262 -16.40 9.72 -42.12
N GLY A 263 -17.43 10.33 -42.69
CA GLY A 263 -17.49 10.74 -44.09
C GLY A 263 -17.77 12.23 -44.20
N LYS A 264 -17.37 12.86 -45.32
CA LYS A 264 -17.67 14.28 -45.56
C LYS A 264 -19.14 14.53 -45.90
N THR A 265 -19.83 13.50 -46.38
CA THR A 265 -21.26 13.53 -46.71
C THR A 265 -21.91 12.23 -46.24
N ALA A 266 -23.26 12.22 -46.09
CA ALA A 266 -24.04 11.04 -45.72
C ALA A 266 -23.93 9.91 -46.75
N GLU A 267 -23.48 10.18 -47.96
CA GLU A 267 -23.25 9.20 -49.03
C GLU A 267 -21.86 8.58 -48.98
N ASP A 268 -20.92 9.18 -48.23
CA ASP A 268 -19.55 8.70 -48.02
C ASP A 268 -19.44 7.72 -46.83
N VAL A 269 -20.50 7.50 -46.09
CA VAL A 269 -20.62 6.62 -44.91
C VAL A 269 -21.46 5.41 -45.24
#